data_2dbe8e05f99232c7df21bd86685771e2
#
_entry.id   2dbe8e05f99232c7df21bd86685771e2
#
_cell.length_a   1.000
_cell.length_b   1.000
_cell.length_c   1.000
_cell.angle_alpha   90.00
_cell.angle_beta   90.00
_cell.angle_gamma   90.00
#
_symmetry.space_group_name_H-M   'P 1'
#
loop_
_entity.id
_entity.type
_entity.pdbx_description
1 polymer ?
#
loop_
_entity_poly.entity_id
_entity_poly.type
_entity_poly.pdbx_seq_one_letter_code
_entity_poly.pdbx_strand_id
1 'polypeptide(L)'
;MDNAYTISAHFGKKMSRDHNIRNRNITNSEDHIDPDGYFKIIEDRPIKQAYYKIFGQAVLDYNAKQTRSDRQIIDYHTKVLSAYKRDPNRNPATSHEAIFTIGNVNHHPTIAESEKILTDFLDQFKKNNPNAVVFGAYFHADEPGSAPHLHVDFILVKRQNKRGLTIQVGQEGALKEMGYYTSGSKKNKDLVTAQTRWQAAQRELLRTTARNHGLQVQESGKSKTIANHLDTEIYKRTTKLKELDQEIEEKKMWAENAKSEAEKNKKELSEILRTKQELDIEIQMKKANIEEITKIKKKNKELREENTFLKKSINILQESINLAESCFKTYLLKNKENLWNIFKQKLSETFGSKKYERYNIIRHDTELNEKLAQHERDYLEGERRDPPPTQLFGYDAKTDNESDFHCEELTIENENL
;
A
#
# COMPACT_ATOMS: atom_id res chain seq x y z
N MET A 1 3.40 24.19 40.08
CA MET A 1 3.48 23.92 38.61
C MET A 1 2.47 22.83 38.32
N ASP A 2 1.57 23.04 37.37
CA ASP A 2 0.56 22.03 37.04
C ASP A 2 1.25 20.76 36.55
N ASN A 3 1.17 19.71 37.37
CA ASN A 3 1.72 18.38 37.05
C ASN A 3 0.88 17.62 36.02
N ALA A 4 -0.04 18.30 35.33
CA ALA A 4 -0.98 17.69 34.41
C ALA A 4 -0.35 17.49 33.01
N TYR A 5 -0.50 16.29 32.50
CA TYR A 5 0.00 15.92 31.15
C TYR A 5 -0.82 16.57 30.05
N THR A 6 -0.16 16.95 28.98
CA THR A 6 -0.84 17.36 27.74
C THR A 6 -1.33 16.15 26.97
N ILE A 7 -2.35 16.32 26.13
CA ILE A 7 -2.81 15.32 25.16
C ILE A 7 -2.64 15.88 23.76
N SER A 8 -1.98 15.14 22.90
CA SER A 8 -1.90 15.49 21.50
C SER A 8 -2.32 14.33 20.58
N ALA A 9 -2.87 14.69 19.43
CA ALA A 9 -3.16 13.76 18.37
C ALA A 9 -2.97 14.46 17.02
N HIS A 10 -2.09 13.91 16.21
CA HIS A 10 -1.82 14.35 14.84
C HIS A 10 -2.47 13.39 13.87
N PHE A 11 -3.08 13.94 12.79
CA PHE A 11 -3.79 13.12 11.79
C PHE A 11 -3.27 13.46 10.41
N GLY A 12 -2.78 12.44 9.71
CA GLY A 12 -2.21 12.53 8.38
C GLY A 12 -2.87 11.62 7.35
N LYS A 13 -2.54 11.83 6.09
CA LYS A 13 -2.92 10.97 4.96
C LYS A 13 -1.71 10.19 4.41
N LYS A 14 -0.55 10.40 5.00
CA LYS A 14 0.69 9.70 4.69
C LYS A 14 1.02 8.82 5.89
N MET A 15 1.40 7.61 5.62
CA MET A 15 1.94 6.68 6.58
C MET A 15 3.26 6.13 6.04
N SER A 16 4.18 5.81 6.92
CA SER A 16 5.41 5.10 6.57
C SER A 16 5.46 3.79 7.35
N ARG A 17 4.94 2.71 6.73
CA ARG A 17 4.97 1.40 7.38
C ARG A 17 6.40 0.98 7.73
N ASP A 18 7.37 1.23 6.83
CA ASP A 18 8.76 0.87 7.07
C ASP A 18 9.34 1.59 8.30
N HIS A 19 9.03 2.86 8.48
CA HIS A 19 9.35 3.60 9.70
C HIS A 19 8.62 2.98 10.91
N ASN A 20 7.32 2.74 10.79
CA ASN A 20 6.50 2.27 11.90
C ASN A 20 6.90 0.89 12.42
N ILE A 21 7.33 -0.03 11.53
CA ILE A 21 7.83 -1.36 11.92
C ILE A 21 9.33 -1.40 12.22
N ARG A 22 10.01 -0.25 12.14
CA ARG A 22 11.47 -0.15 12.28
C ARG A 22 12.21 -1.06 11.31
N ASN A 23 11.85 -0.97 10.01
CA ASN A 23 12.57 -1.70 8.98
C ASN A 23 14.03 -1.24 8.91
N ARG A 24 14.95 -2.04 9.43
CA ARG A 24 16.37 -1.70 9.58
C ARG A 24 17.05 -1.27 8.30
N ASN A 25 16.60 -1.72 7.14
CA ASN A 25 17.15 -1.33 5.84
C ASN A 25 16.86 0.14 5.51
N ILE A 26 15.85 0.74 6.14
CA ILE A 26 15.41 2.12 5.92
C ILE A 26 15.75 2.97 7.14
N THR A 27 15.43 2.49 8.34
CA THR A 27 15.59 3.25 9.59
C THR A 27 17.04 3.43 10.04
N ASN A 28 17.97 2.62 9.56
CA ASN A 28 19.41 2.83 9.85
C ASN A 28 19.96 4.17 9.33
N SER A 29 19.23 4.87 8.47
CA SER A 29 19.56 6.21 7.98
C SER A 29 18.77 7.33 8.67
N GLU A 30 17.91 7.00 9.63
CA GLU A 30 17.08 7.96 10.35
C GLU A 30 17.72 8.31 11.71
N ASP A 31 18.49 9.40 11.75
CA ASP A 31 19.26 9.83 12.92
C ASP A 31 18.44 10.10 14.20
N HIS A 32 17.10 10.16 14.07
CA HIS A 32 16.18 10.40 15.19
C HIS A 32 15.68 9.11 15.85
N ILE A 33 16.10 7.95 15.41
CA ILE A 33 15.72 6.65 16.00
C ILE A 33 16.90 6.10 16.81
N ASP A 34 16.66 5.79 18.07
CA ASP A 34 17.59 5.04 18.89
C ASP A 34 17.49 3.54 18.58
N PRO A 35 18.53 2.90 18.00
CA PRO A 35 18.48 1.50 17.64
C PRO A 35 18.31 0.55 18.84
N ASP A 36 18.67 1.00 20.06
CA ASP A 36 18.52 0.27 21.31
C ASP A 36 17.26 0.69 22.09
N GLY A 37 16.49 1.64 21.54
CA GLY A 37 15.27 2.16 22.15
C GLY A 37 14.11 1.17 22.09
N TYR A 38 13.09 1.43 22.90
CA TYR A 38 11.92 0.55 23.00
C TYR A 38 10.85 0.91 21.99
N PHE A 39 10.46 -0.06 21.16
CA PHE A 39 9.26 0.02 20.32
C PHE A 39 8.49 -1.30 20.34
N LYS A 40 7.21 -1.25 20.00
CA LYS A 40 6.36 -2.44 19.96
C LYS A 40 5.37 -2.40 18.78
N ILE A 41 5.36 -3.45 18.02
CA ILE A 41 4.34 -3.68 17.00
C ILE A 41 3.13 -4.33 17.70
N ILE A 42 2.00 -3.60 17.77
CA ILE A 42 0.76 -4.10 18.37
C ILE A 42 -0.08 -4.79 17.30
N GLU A 43 -0.19 -4.19 16.14
CA GLU A 43 -0.86 -4.76 14.97
C GLU A 43 -0.10 -4.29 13.72
N ASP A 44 0.14 -5.23 12.79
CA ASP A 44 0.74 -4.92 11.50
C ASP A 44 0.09 -5.77 10.41
N ARG A 45 -0.41 -5.09 9.40
CA ARG A 45 -0.95 -5.72 8.21
C ARG A 45 -0.60 -4.86 7.00
N PRO A 46 0.00 -5.43 5.96
CA PRO A 46 0.22 -4.70 4.71
C PRO A 46 -1.09 -4.15 4.15
N ILE A 47 -1.05 -2.92 3.63
CA ILE A 47 -2.25 -2.20 3.20
C ILE A 47 -3.06 -2.97 2.14
N LYS A 48 -2.41 -3.67 1.23
CA LYS A 48 -3.10 -4.48 0.21
C LYS A 48 -3.90 -5.62 0.85
N GLN A 49 -3.34 -6.29 1.86
CA GLN A 49 -4.05 -7.33 2.62
C GLN A 49 -5.23 -6.74 3.39
N ALA A 50 -5.06 -5.55 3.99
CA ALA A 50 -6.16 -4.86 4.66
C ALA A 50 -7.30 -4.55 3.68
N TYR A 51 -6.97 -4.07 2.48
CA TYR A 51 -7.96 -3.84 1.42
C TYR A 51 -8.68 -5.12 1.00
N TYR A 52 -7.95 -6.19 0.82
CA TYR A 52 -8.56 -7.47 0.47
C TYR A 52 -9.53 -7.95 1.57
N LYS A 53 -9.09 -7.91 2.82
CA LYS A 53 -9.94 -8.30 3.96
C LYS A 53 -11.20 -7.44 4.08
N ILE A 54 -11.09 -6.14 3.87
CA ILE A 54 -12.20 -5.20 4.05
C ILE A 54 -13.14 -5.21 2.83
N PHE A 55 -12.61 -5.18 1.62
CA PHE A 55 -13.37 -4.90 0.40
C PHE A 55 -13.51 -6.10 -0.52
N GLY A 56 -12.80 -7.21 -0.28
CA GLY A 56 -12.74 -8.36 -1.19
C GLY A 56 -14.11 -8.88 -1.58
N GLN A 57 -15.00 -9.13 -0.61
CA GLN A 57 -16.36 -9.60 -0.90
C GLN A 57 -17.16 -8.58 -1.72
N ALA A 58 -17.08 -7.30 -1.38
CA ALA A 58 -17.77 -6.25 -2.12
C ALA A 58 -17.27 -6.12 -3.58
N VAL A 59 -15.97 -6.37 -3.80
CA VAL A 59 -15.38 -6.41 -5.14
C VAL A 59 -15.89 -7.62 -5.92
N LEU A 60 -15.94 -8.80 -5.31
CA LEU A 60 -16.50 -10.01 -5.92
C LEU A 60 -17.96 -9.80 -6.32
N ASP A 61 -18.77 -9.30 -5.41
CA ASP A 61 -20.20 -9.02 -5.63
C ASP A 61 -20.42 -7.97 -6.73
N TYR A 62 -19.53 -6.98 -6.80
CA TYR A 62 -19.55 -5.97 -7.85
C TYR A 62 -19.17 -6.57 -9.20
N ASN A 63 -18.07 -7.32 -9.25
CA ASN A 63 -17.56 -7.91 -10.47
C ASN A 63 -18.52 -8.93 -11.08
N ALA A 64 -19.22 -9.71 -10.24
CA ALA A 64 -20.24 -10.67 -10.67
C ALA A 64 -21.40 -10.01 -11.44
N LYS A 65 -21.65 -8.71 -11.21
CA LYS A 65 -22.68 -7.93 -11.91
C LYS A 65 -22.19 -7.25 -13.18
N GLN A 66 -20.87 -7.34 -13.49
CA GLN A 66 -20.31 -6.69 -14.65
C GLN A 66 -20.30 -7.65 -15.84
N THR A 67 -20.95 -7.25 -16.92
CA THR A 67 -20.93 -7.99 -18.20
C THR A 67 -19.67 -7.69 -19.02
N ARG A 68 -18.98 -6.57 -18.73
CA ARG A 68 -17.77 -6.12 -19.42
C ARG A 68 -16.57 -6.25 -18.51
N SER A 69 -15.51 -6.92 -18.99
CA SER A 69 -14.27 -7.13 -18.23
C SER A 69 -13.54 -5.82 -17.88
N ASP A 70 -13.59 -4.82 -18.76
CA ASP A 70 -12.98 -3.50 -18.52
C ASP A 70 -13.62 -2.72 -17.38
N ARG A 71 -14.81 -3.13 -16.90
CA ARG A 71 -15.49 -2.56 -15.72
C ARG A 71 -15.20 -3.31 -14.43
N GLN A 72 -14.62 -4.48 -14.51
CA GLN A 72 -14.25 -5.26 -13.34
C GLN A 72 -13.10 -4.61 -12.58
N ILE A 73 -13.09 -4.79 -11.28
CA ILE A 73 -12.05 -4.29 -10.39
C ILE A 73 -11.13 -5.47 -10.07
N ILE A 74 -9.88 -5.40 -10.52
CA ILE A 74 -8.88 -6.42 -10.25
C ILE A 74 -8.21 -6.15 -8.90
N ASP A 75 -7.74 -4.93 -8.70
CA ASP A 75 -7.12 -4.47 -7.45
C ASP A 75 -7.78 -3.15 -7.01
N TYR A 76 -8.55 -3.23 -5.93
CA TYR A 76 -9.26 -2.06 -5.43
C TYR A 76 -8.33 -1.05 -4.78
N HIS A 77 -7.26 -1.49 -4.12
CA HIS A 77 -6.26 -0.59 -3.56
C HIS A 77 -5.59 0.25 -4.66
N THR A 78 -5.09 -0.41 -5.69
CA THR A 78 -4.46 0.27 -6.84
C THR A 78 -5.43 1.23 -7.54
N LYS A 79 -6.70 0.86 -7.68
CA LYS A 79 -7.73 1.73 -8.24
C LYS A 79 -7.92 3.00 -7.41
N VAL A 80 -8.04 2.88 -6.08
CA VAL A 80 -8.18 4.05 -5.17
C VAL A 80 -6.92 4.90 -5.19
N LEU A 81 -5.74 4.29 -5.12
CA LEU A 81 -4.45 4.98 -5.14
C LEU A 81 -4.26 5.79 -6.41
N SER A 82 -4.56 5.21 -7.57
CA SER A 82 -4.46 5.89 -8.87
C SER A 82 -5.44 7.07 -8.97
N ALA A 83 -6.66 6.91 -8.44
CA ALA A 83 -7.61 8.01 -8.39
C ALA A 83 -7.13 9.13 -7.46
N TYR A 84 -6.62 8.79 -6.27
CA TYR A 84 -6.06 9.75 -5.31
C TYR A 84 -4.84 10.48 -5.87
N LYS A 85 -3.89 9.79 -6.50
CA LYS A 85 -2.72 10.42 -7.13
C LYS A 85 -3.12 11.39 -8.23
N ARG A 86 -4.16 11.10 -9.00
CA ARG A 86 -4.66 11.98 -10.07
C ARG A 86 -5.29 13.26 -9.55
N ASP A 87 -6.09 13.18 -8.49
CA ASP A 87 -6.76 14.34 -7.87
C ASP A 87 -7.03 14.07 -6.38
N PRO A 88 -6.09 14.47 -5.48
CA PRO A 88 -6.23 14.24 -4.04
C PRO A 88 -7.37 15.03 -3.39
N ASN A 89 -7.88 16.07 -4.05
CA ASN A 89 -8.95 16.90 -3.51
C ASN A 89 -10.32 16.29 -3.73
N ARG A 90 -10.49 15.49 -4.80
CA ARG A 90 -11.76 14.86 -5.18
C ARG A 90 -11.84 13.39 -4.80
N ASN A 91 -10.71 12.75 -4.57
CA ASN A 91 -10.67 11.31 -4.30
C ASN A 91 -10.20 11.05 -2.87
N PRO A 92 -10.69 10.01 -2.20
CA PRO A 92 -10.26 9.65 -0.85
C PRO A 92 -8.81 9.15 -0.86
N ALA A 93 -8.08 9.44 0.22
CA ALA A 93 -6.80 8.81 0.48
C ALA A 93 -6.98 7.30 0.71
N THR A 94 -5.97 6.51 0.36
CA THR A 94 -6.00 5.05 0.54
C THR A 94 -5.99 4.65 2.01
N SER A 95 -5.34 5.45 2.85
CA SER A 95 -5.21 5.23 4.29
C SER A 95 -5.01 6.56 5.00
N HIS A 96 -5.07 6.51 6.30
CA HIS A 96 -4.79 7.59 7.22
C HIS A 96 -3.90 7.07 8.32
N GLU A 97 -3.08 7.95 8.88
CA GLU A 97 -2.32 7.71 10.09
C GLU A 97 -2.75 8.71 11.16
N ALA A 98 -2.81 8.26 12.40
CA ALA A 98 -2.94 9.13 13.55
C ALA A 98 -1.84 8.80 14.56
N ILE A 99 -1.21 9.83 15.12
CA ILE A 99 -0.18 9.71 16.15
C ILE A 99 -0.74 10.28 17.44
N PHE A 100 -0.78 9.47 18.48
CA PHE A 100 -1.35 9.81 19.77
C PHE A 100 -0.26 9.85 20.84
N THR A 101 -0.22 10.93 21.62
CA THR A 101 0.83 11.17 22.61
C THR A 101 0.23 11.70 23.91
N ILE A 102 0.78 11.26 25.05
CA ILE A 102 0.47 11.77 26.39
C ILE A 102 1.72 12.46 26.93
N GLY A 103 1.61 13.76 27.20
CA GLY A 103 2.74 14.58 27.64
C GLY A 103 3.52 15.16 26.45
N ASN A 104 4.78 15.48 26.72
CA ASN A 104 5.75 16.00 25.75
C ASN A 104 7.14 15.40 26.07
N VAL A 105 8.15 15.72 25.29
CA VAL A 105 9.51 15.18 25.46
C VAL A 105 10.10 15.34 26.86
N ASN A 106 9.75 16.42 27.59
CA ASN A 106 10.29 16.71 28.92
C ASN A 106 9.38 16.25 30.07
N HIS A 107 8.11 15.96 29.77
CA HIS A 107 7.12 15.60 30.78
C HIS A 107 6.07 14.65 30.20
N HIS A 108 6.27 13.36 30.40
CA HIS A 108 5.40 12.27 29.98
C HIS A 108 5.36 11.18 31.04
N PRO A 109 4.33 10.29 31.05
CA PRO A 109 4.31 9.09 31.89
C PRO A 109 5.49 8.17 31.55
N THR A 110 5.78 7.22 32.41
CA THR A 110 6.79 6.18 32.08
C THR A 110 6.43 5.46 30.79
N ILE A 111 7.42 4.86 30.13
CA ILE A 111 7.22 4.11 28.89
C ILE A 111 6.15 3.02 29.09
N ALA A 112 6.23 2.27 30.19
CA ALA A 112 5.30 1.20 30.51
C ALA A 112 3.86 1.71 30.75
N GLU A 113 3.71 2.85 31.45
CA GLU A 113 2.40 3.48 31.65
C GLU A 113 1.84 4.02 30.33
N SER A 114 2.68 4.69 29.55
CA SER A 114 2.30 5.19 28.21
C SER A 114 1.83 4.09 27.31
N GLU A 115 2.57 2.97 27.24
CA GLU A 115 2.19 1.79 26.44
C GLU A 115 0.85 1.23 26.89
N LYS A 116 0.67 1.02 28.19
CA LYS A 116 -0.56 0.48 28.74
C LYS A 116 -1.78 1.35 28.40
N ILE A 117 -1.66 2.67 28.63
CA ILE A 117 -2.75 3.62 28.41
C ILE A 117 -3.05 3.75 26.90
N LEU A 118 -2.02 3.83 26.05
CA LEU A 118 -2.20 3.96 24.60
C LEU A 118 -2.72 2.68 23.96
N THR A 119 -2.41 1.52 24.54
CA THR A 119 -2.99 0.24 24.11
C THR A 119 -4.48 0.15 24.48
N ASP A 120 -4.86 0.52 25.69
CA ASP A 120 -6.27 0.60 26.10
C ASP A 120 -7.04 1.64 25.25
N PHE A 121 -6.42 2.78 24.99
CA PHE A 121 -6.98 3.77 24.09
C PHE A 121 -7.20 3.19 22.68
N LEU A 122 -6.26 2.41 22.14
CA LEU A 122 -6.40 1.77 20.82
C LEU A 122 -7.63 0.87 20.77
N ASP A 123 -7.87 0.09 21.81
CA ASP A 123 -9.04 -0.81 21.87
C ASP A 123 -10.35 0.00 21.90
N GLN A 124 -10.37 1.09 22.69
CA GLN A 124 -11.51 2.01 22.73
C GLN A 124 -11.68 2.74 21.39
N PHE A 125 -10.58 3.16 20.75
CA PHE A 125 -10.59 3.77 19.42
C PHE A 125 -11.25 2.85 18.39
N LYS A 126 -10.83 1.59 18.34
CA LYS A 126 -11.43 0.58 17.45
C LYS A 126 -12.93 0.38 17.71
N LYS A 127 -13.30 0.31 18.98
CA LYS A 127 -14.71 0.12 19.40
C LYS A 127 -15.59 1.31 19.02
N ASN A 128 -15.09 2.52 19.23
CA ASN A 128 -15.86 3.76 19.02
C ASN A 128 -15.84 4.23 17.54
N ASN A 129 -14.96 3.67 16.72
CA ASN A 129 -14.78 4.07 15.33
C ASN A 129 -14.90 2.89 14.36
N PRO A 130 -16.09 2.24 14.25
CA PRO A 130 -16.26 1.03 13.43
C PRO A 130 -15.99 1.26 11.94
N ASN A 131 -16.02 2.50 11.48
CA ASN A 131 -15.72 2.87 10.10
C ASN A 131 -14.25 3.30 9.88
N ALA A 132 -13.47 3.45 10.95
CA ALA A 132 -12.02 3.63 10.90
C ALA A 132 -11.35 2.27 11.15
N VAL A 133 -11.22 1.47 10.09
CA VAL A 133 -10.70 0.11 10.22
C VAL A 133 -9.18 0.17 10.37
N VAL A 134 -8.70 -0.14 11.57
CA VAL A 134 -7.27 -0.19 11.88
C VAL A 134 -6.64 -1.41 11.21
N PHE A 135 -5.46 -1.22 10.64
CA PHE A 135 -4.65 -2.28 10.05
C PHE A 135 -3.18 -2.24 10.48
N GLY A 136 -2.78 -1.15 11.16
CA GLY A 136 -1.46 -1.01 11.79
C GLY A 136 -1.58 -0.24 13.08
N ALA A 137 -0.83 -0.66 14.11
CA ALA A 137 -0.70 0.04 15.37
C ALA A 137 0.68 -0.24 15.97
N TYR A 138 1.43 0.83 16.25
CA TYR A 138 2.84 0.74 16.61
C TYR A 138 3.12 1.72 17.74
N PHE A 139 3.67 1.21 18.83
CA PHE A 139 4.10 2.02 19.96
C PHE A 139 5.58 2.32 19.83
N HIS A 140 5.94 3.58 19.87
CA HIS A 140 7.32 4.05 19.79
C HIS A 140 7.73 4.81 21.05
N ALA A 141 8.85 4.44 21.62
CA ALA A 141 9.55 5.12 22.69
C ALA A 141 11.08 5.09 22.43
N ASP A 142 11.45 4.92 21.18
CA ASP A 142 12.80 4.85 20.65
C ASP A 142 13.22 6.12 19.89
N GLU A 143 12.47 7.21 20.05
CA GLU A 143 12.76 8.52 19.44
C GLU A 143 13.13 9.53 20.52
N PRO A 144 14.44 9.79 20.77
CA PRO A 144 14.91 10.65 21.86
C PRO A 144 14.36 12.08 21.85
N GLY A 145 13.93 12.57 20.68
CA GLY A 145 13.32 13.88 20.50
C GLY A 145 11.81 13.93 20.74
N SER A 146 11.18 12.79 21.09
CA SER A 146 9.74 12.65 21.21
C SER A 146 9.33 12.04 22.54
N ALA A 147 8.10 12.32 23.02
CA ALA A 147 7.49 11.52 24.06
C ALA A 147 7.04 10.18 23.48
N PRO A 148 6.88 9.13 24.33
CA PRO A 148 6.30 7.87 23.89
C PRO A 148 4.95 8.08 23.19
N HIS A 149 4.75 7.47 22.02
CA HIS A 149 3.58 7.72 21.20
C HIS A 149 3.11 6.47 20.45
N LEU A 150 1.87 6.51 20.02
CA LEU A 150 1.20 5.43 19.30
C LEU A 150 0.86 5.89 17.88
N HIS A 151 1.41 5.22 16.88
CA HIS A 151 0.97 5.30 15.50
C HIS A 151 -0.21 4.37 15.28
N VAL A 152 -1.25 4.86 14.63
CA VAL A 152 -2.44 4.09 14.27
C VAL A 152 -2.73 4.30 12.79
N ASP A 153 -2.56 3.25 12.00
CA ASP A 153 -2.85 3.23 10.58
C ASP A 153 -4.26 2.67 10.34
N PHE A 154 -5.10 3.39 9.63
CA PHE A 154 -6.49 2.99 9.41
C PHE A 154 -7.02 3.42 8.04
N ILE A 155 -8.09 2.74 7.62
CA ILE A 155 -8.84 3.04 6.41
C ILE A 155 -10.22 3.54 6.81
N LEU A 156 -10.64 4.69 6.29
CA LEU A 156 -11.98 5.21 6.47
C LEU A 156 -12.94 4.55 5.47
N VAL A 157 -13.82 3.70 5.98
CA VAL A 157 -14.71 2.82 5.22
C VAL A 157 -16.14 3.32 5.30
N LYS A 158 -16.68 3.73 4.17
CA LYS A 158 -18.11 3.97 4.02
C LYS A 158 -18.81 2.65 3.74
N ARG A 159 -19.81 2.29 4.58
CA ARG A 159 -20.48 0.97 4.53
C ARG A 159 -21.81 0.99 3.83
N GLN A 160 -22.45 2.15 3.71
CA GLN A 160 -23.76 2.29 3.10
C GLN A 160 -23.67 2.98 1.74
N ASN A 161 -23.50 2.21 0.68
CA ASN A 161 -23.43 2.73 -0.68
C ASN A 161 -24.53 2.16 -1.56
N LYS A 162 -25.19 3.06 -2.31
CA LYS A 162 -26.22 2.69 -3.28
C LYS A 162 -25.68 2.43 -4.68
N ARG A 163 -24.46 2.88 -4.99
CA ARG A 163 -23.81 2.77 -6.32
C ARG A 163 -22.38 2.28 -6.18
N GLY A 164 -21.94 1.45 -7.10
CA GLY A 164 -20.61 0.85 -7.09
C GLY A 164 -20.50 -0.29 -6.08
N LEU A 165 -19.38 -0.37 -5.35
CA LEU A 165 -19.21 -1.33 -4.27
C LEU A 165 -20.16 -1.01 -3.11
N THR A 166 -20.67 -2.04 -2.46
CA THR A 166 -21.51 -1.89 -1.25
C THR A 166 -20.78 -1.19 -0.12
N ILE A 167 -19.49 -1.47 0.04
CA ILE A 167 -18.57 -0.77 0.93
C ILE A 167 -17.44 -0.16 0.13
N GLN A 168 -17.03 1.06 0.48
CA GLN A 168 -16.02 1.82 -0.26
C GLN A 168 -15.12 2.61 0.69
N VAL A 169 -13.93 2.93 0.23
CA VAL A 169 -13.12 3.96 0.88
C VAL A 169 -13.82 5.31 0.74
N GLY A 170 -13.96 6.03 1.85
CA GLY A 170 -14.60 7.34 1.79
C GLY A 170 -14.70 8.04 3.13
N GLN A 171 -13.89 9.08 3.32
CA GLN A 171 -13.77 9.81 4.58
C GLN A 171 -15.09 10.44 5.02
N GLU A 172 -15.71 11.24 4.15
CA GLU A 172 -16.93 11.97 4.51
C GLU A 172 -18.08 11.01 4.86
N GLY A 173 -18.25 9.95 4.05
CA GLY A 173 -19.29 8.96 4.30
C GLY A 173 -19.06 8.19 5.58
N ALA A 174 -17.82 7.74 5.81
CA ALA A 174 -17.45 7.04 7.03
C ALA A 174 -17.70 7.89 8.29
N LEU A 175 -17.33 9.16 8.26
CA LEU A 175 -17.55 10.08 9.38
C LEU A 175 -19.04 10.34 9.62
N LYS A 176 -19.83 10.49 8.55
CA LYS A 176 -21.30 10.63 8.66
C LYS A 176 -21.95 9.41 9.28
N GLU A 177 -21.55 8.22 8.87
CA GLU A 177 -22.06 6.96 9.42
C GLU A 177 -21.71 6.78 10.90
N MET A 178 -20.61 7.40 11.37
CA MET A 178 -20.23 7.48 12.78
C MET A 178 -20.87 8.68 13.53
N GLY A 179 -21.76 9.44 12.89
CA GLY A 179 -22.48 10.56 13.52
C GLY A 179 -21.78 11.91 13.47
N TYR A 180 -20.68 12.04 12.73
CA TYR A 180 -19.97 13.31 12.61
C TYR A 180 -20.40 14.06 11.34
N TYR A 181 -20.90 15.27 11.53
CA TYR A 181 -21.42 16.12 10.45
C TYR A 181 -20.69 17.43 10.38
N THR A 182 -20.52 17.94 9.17
CA THR A 182 -20.06 19.30 8.94
C THR A 182 -21.17 20.30 9.25
N SER A 183 -20.88 21.37 9.95
CA SER A 183 -21.80 22.45 10.25
C SER A 183 -21.14 23.82 10.05
N GLY A 184 -21.95 24.86 9.93
CA GLY A 184 -21.48 26.20 9.64
C GLY A 184 -21.11 26.39 8.17
N SER A 185 -20.54 27.53 7.85
CA SER A 185 -20.15 27.89 6.49
C SER A 185 -18.82 28.64 6.48
N LYS A 186 -18.05 28.50 5.38
CA LYS A 186 -16.84 29.29 5.16
C LYS A 186 -17.12 30.80 5.14
N LYS A 187 -18.28 31.17 4.62
CA LYS A 187 -18.71 32.60 4.51
C LYS A 187 -18.84 33.22 5.90
N ASN A 188 -19.42 32.49 6.86
CA ASN A 188 -19.63 33.02 8.21
C ASN A 188 -18.42 32.76 9.14
N LYS A 189 -17.35 32.11 8.62
CA LYS A 189 -16.15 31.72 9.40
C LYS A 189 -16.44 30.80 10.60
N ASP A 190 -17.60 30.13 10.62
CA ASP A 190 -18.06 29.22 11.65
C ASP A 190 -18.03 27.74 11.21
N LEU A 191 -17.40 27.45 10.07
CA LEU A 191 -17.32 26.12 9.51
C LEU A 191 -16.54 25.17 10.42
N VAL A 192 -17.23 24.15 10.94
CA VAL A 192 -16.63 23.02 11.65
C VAL A 192 -16.88 21.75 10.84
N THR A 193 -15.81 21.16 10.31
CA THR A 193 -15.93 19.96 9.47
C THR A 193 -16.21 18.71 10.31
N ALA A 194 -16.82 17.71 9.68
CA ALA A 194 -16.98 16.38 10.28
C ALA A 194 -15.63 15.83 10.77
N GLN A 195 -14.58 16.03 10.01
CA GLN A 195 -13.21 15.61 10.37
C GLN A 195 -12.73 16.32 11.65
N THR A 196 -12.89 17.63 11.74
CA THR A 196 -12.49 18.42 12.93
C THR A 196 -13.21 17.92 14.20
N ARG A 197 -14.51 17.63 14.09
CA ARG A 197 -15.31 17.09 15.19
C ARG A 197 -14.84 15.69 15.60
N TRP A 198 -14.63 14.84 14.64
CA TRP A 198 -14.14 13.50 14.86
C TRP A 198 -12.76 13.51 15.54
N GLN A 199 -11.83 14.30 15.02
CA GLN A 199 -10.49 14.43 15.60
C GLN A 199 -10.53 14.97 17.04
N ALA A 200 -11.42 15.93 17.34
CA ALA A 200 -11.62 16.43 18.69
C ALA A 200 -12.16 15.33 19.61
N ALA A 201 -13.10 14.52 19.14
CA ALA A 201 -13.62 13.39 19.89
C ALA A 201 -12.55 12.34 20.22
N GLN A 202 -11.60 12.08 19.29
CA GLN A 202 -10.50 11.15 19.55
C GLN A 202 -9.52 11.72 20.60
N ARG A 203 -9.25 13.02 20.59
CA ARG A 203 -8.44 13.65 21.65
C ARG A 203 -9.13 13.55 23.01
N GLU A 204 -10.44 13.73 23.04
CA GLU A 204 -11.21 13.60 24.30
C GLU A 204 -11.27 12.14 24.77
N LEU A 205 -11.38 11.19 23.84
CA LEU A 205 -11.30 9.76 24.18
C LEU A 205 -9.95 9.45 24.83
N LEU A 206 -8.82 9.91 24.24
CA LEU A 206 -7.49 9.70 24.83
C LEU A 206 -7.38 10.36 26.21
N ARG A 207 -7.93 11.58 26.37
CA ARG A 207 -7.94 12.30 27.65
C ARG A 207 -8.70 11.51 28.71
N THR A 208 -9.87 11.01 28.35
CA THR A 208 -10.70 10.19 29.25
C THR A 208 -10.00 8.89 29.62
N THR A 209 -9.39 8.23 28.65
CA THR A 209 -8.63 7.00 28.90
C THR A 209 -7.46 7.25 29.85
N ALA A 210 -6.68 8.32 29.62
CA ALA A 210 -5.56 8.67 30.50
C ALA A 210 -6.03 8.97 31.93
N ARG A 211 -7.16 9.67 32.08
CA ARG A 211 -7.76 9.93 33.42
C ARG A 211 -8.24 8.65 34.09
N ASN A 212 -8.82 7.74 33.35
CA ASN A 212 -9.26 6.45 33.91
C ASN A 212 -8.08 5.61 34.43
N HIS A 213 -6.88 5.83 33.89
CA HIS A 213 -5.64 5.29 34.42
C HIS A 213 -5.00 6.13 35.55
N GLY A 214 -5.69 7.14 36.05
CA GLY A 214 -5.26 7.95 37.20
C GLY A 214 -4.36 9.12 36.85
N LEU A 215 -4.11 9.42 35.57
CA LEU A 215 -3.29 10.55 35.19
C LEU A 215 -4.06 11.88 35.33
N GLN A 216 -3.36 12.89 35.84
CA GLN A 216 -3.83 14.26 35.75
C GLN A 216 -3.55 14.79 34.33
N VAL A 217 -4.58 15.15 33.63
CA VAL A 217 -4.48 15.58 32.23
C VAL A 217 -5.09 16.97 32.09
N GLN A 218 -4.38 17.85 31.39
CA GLN A 218 -4.86 19.20 31.10
C GLN A 218 -6.20 19.18 30.39
N GLU A 219 -7.10 20.07 30.79
CA GLU A 219 -8.36 20.29 30.09
C GLU A 219 -8.10 20.74 28.65
N SER A 220 -8.99 20.37 27.77
CA SER A 220 -9.04 20.95 26.43
C SER A 220 -9.18 22.46 26.59
N GLY A 221 -8.11 23.17 26.32
CA GLY A 221 -8.10 24.62 26.54
C GLY A 221 -9.29 25.26 25.84
N LYS A 222 -10.26 25.75 26.56
CA LYS A 222 -11.15 26.77 26.03
C LYS A 222 -10.21 27.92 25.66
N SER A 223 -10.10 28.20 24.36
CA SER A 223 -9.34 29.34 23.89
C SER A 223 -9.65 30.55 24.77
N LYS A 224 -8.72 30.87 25.63
CA LYS A 224 -8.81 32.06 26.45
C LYS A 224 -8.61 33.24 25.49
N THR A 225 -9.68 33.99 25.24
CA THR A 225 -9.69 35.35 24.71
C THR A 225 -9.05 35.64 23.33
N ILE A 226 -9.57 36.60 22.64
CA ILE A 226 -9.10 37.16 21.36
C ILE A 226 -7.57 37.41 21.30
N ALA A 227 -6.94 37.74 22.45
CA ALA A 227 -5.48 37.86 22.57
C ALA A 227 -4.75 36.52 22.26
N ASN A 228 -5.27 35.39 22.76
CA ASN A 228 -4.69 34.06 22.45
C ASN A 228 -4.93 33.64 21.02
N HIS A 229 -5.94 34.21 20.33
CA HIS A 229 -6.16 33.96 18.91
C HIS A 229 -5.13 34.70 18.06
N LEU A 230 -4.72 35.89 18.48
CA LEU A 230 -3.64 36.64 17.83
C LEU A 230 -2.29 35.94 18.03
N ASP A 231 -2.02 35.48 19.24
CA ASP A 231 -0.82 34.69 19.56
C ASP A 231 -0.81 33.36 18.82
N THR A 232 -1.95 32.72 18.67
CA THR A 232 -2.08 31.49 17.89
C THR A 232 -1.89 31.73 16.39
N GLU A 233 -2.35 32.87 15.85
CA GLU A 233 -2.10 33.28 14.48
C GLU A 233 -0.62 33.63 14.26
N ILE A 234 -0.04 34.38 15.18
CA ILE A 234 1.38 34.71 15.16
C ILE A 234 2.22 33.43 15.30
N TYR A 235 1.86 32.56 16.24
CA TYR A 235 2.51 31.25 16.39
C TYR A 235 2.41 30.39 15.13
N LYS A 236 1.21 30.27 14.53
CA LYS A 236 1.04 29.55 13.27
C LYS A 236 1.85 30.16 12.13
N ARG A 237 1.91 31.49 12.05
CA ARG A 237 2.73 32.18 11.05
C ARG A 237 4.22 31.98 11.31
N THR A 238 4.64 32.04 12.58
CA THR A 238 6.05 31.82 12.98
C THR A 238 6.45 30.37 12.77
N THR A 239 5.58 29.40 13.08
CA THR A 239 5.80 27.99 12.79
C THR A 239 5.86 27.75 11.27
N LYS A 240 4.92 28.37 10.52
CA LYS A 240 4.93 28.28 9.06
C LYS A 240 6.16 28.92 8.44
N LEU A 241 6.65 30.03 9.00
CA LEU A 241 7.91 30.66 8.57
C LEU A 241 9.10 29.76 8.89
N LYS A 242 9.15 29.13 10.07
CA LYS A 242 10.20 28.17 10.39
C LYS A 242 10.17 26.94 9.50
N GLU A 243 8.99 26.40 9.20
CA GLU A 243 8.80 25.30 8.25
C GLU A 243 9.28 25.70 6.84
N LEU A 244 8.95 26.93 6.42
CA LEU A 244 9.40 27.46 5.13
C LEU A 244 10.89 27.72 5.10
N ASP A 245 11.47 28.23 6.21
CA ASP A 245 12.92 28.45 6.32
C ASP A 245 13.66 27.10 6.29
N GLN A 246 13.14 26.08 6.98
CA GLN A 246 13.67 24.72 6.90
C GLN A 246 13.57 24.16 5.47
N GLU A 247 12.40 24.31 4.85
CA GLU A 247 12.19 23.88 3.46
C GLU A 247 13.11 24.63 2.48
N ILE A 248 13.38 25.90 2.72
CA ILE A 248 14.33 26.69 1.92
C ILE A 248 15.75 26.18 2.14
N GLU A 249 16.15 25.92 3.37
CA GLU A 249 17.49 25.37 3.65
C GLU A 249 17.69 23.96 3.08
N GLU A 250 16.68 23.10 3.22
CA GLU A 250 16.68 21.79 2.58
C GLU A 250 16.78 21.88 1.05
N LYS A 251 16.01 22.79 0.44
CA LYS A 251 16.09 23.04 -1.02
C LYS A 251 17.42 23.64 -1.43
N LYS A 252 18.04 24.50 -0.62
CA LYS A 252 19.37 25.03 -0.88
C LYS A 252 20.42 23.94 -0.81
N MET A 253 20.40 23.12 0.25
CA MET A 253 21.31 21.96 0.36
C MET A 253 21.10 20.99 -0.81
N TRP A 254 19.83 20.73 -1.16
CA TRP A 254 19.53 19.88 -2.32
C TRP A 254 20.06 20.49 -3.63
N ALA A 255 19.89 21.81 -3.83
CA ALA A 255 20.39 22.51 -5.00
C ALA A 255 21.93 22.54 -5.06
N GLU A 256 22.58 22.63 -3.91
CA GLU A 256 24.04 22.61 -3.80
C GLU A 256 24.61 21.21 -4.06
N ASN A 257 23.95 20.19 -3.51
CA ASN A 257 24.24 18.79 -3.80
C ASN A 257 24.01 18.45 -5.28
N ALA A 258 22.87 18.88 -5.85
CA ALA A 258 22.56 18.69 -7.27
C ALA A 258 23.60 19.40 -8.17
N LYS A 259 24.07 20.58 -7.77
CA LYS A 259 25.13 21.30 -8.50
C LYS A 259 26.46 20.57 -8.42
N SER A 260 26.82 20.08 -7.23
CA SER A 260 28.02 19.26 -7.03
C SER A 260 27.95 17.97 -7.85
N GLU A 261 26.80 17.31 -7.83
CA GLU A 261 26.55 16.09 -8.60
C GLU A 261 26.54 16.37 -10.12
N ALA A 262 25.96 17.49 -10.54
CA ALA A 262 26.01 17.92 -11.93
C ALA A 262 27.44 18.21 -12.41
N GLU A 263 28.31 18.81 -11.57
CA GLU A 263 29.73 19.00 -11.88
C GLU A 263 30.47 17.66 -11.94
N LYS A 264 30.17 16.74 -11.04
CA LYS A 264 30.72 15.38 -11.07
C LYS A 264 30.30 14.65 -12.34
N ASN A 265 28.98 14.67 -12.63
CA ASN A 265 28.41 14.06 -13.83
C ASN A 265 28.98 14.69 -15.12
N LYS A 266 29.28 16.00 -15.10
CA LYS A 266 29.95 16.68 -16.23
C LYS A 266 31.35 16.20 -16.44
N LYS A 267 32.13 15.93 -15.37
CA LYS A 267 33.43 15.32 -15.44
C LYS A 267 33.38 13.89 -15.95
N GLU A 268 32.46 13.10 -15.37
CA GLU A 268 32.21 11.72 -15.82
C GLU A 268 31.76 11.68 -17.28
N LEU A 269 30.86 12.60 -17.68
CA LEU A 269 30.44 12.72 -19.08
C LEU A 269 31.62 13.04 -20.01
N SER A 270 32.57 13.89 -19.58
CA SER A 270 33.76 14.18 -20.37
C SER A 270 34.67 12.97 -20.51
N GLU A 271 34.79 12.14 -19.46
CA GLU A 271 35.50 10.86 -19.51
C GLU A 271 34.79 9.83 -20.37
N ILE A 272 33.45 9.76 -20.23
CA ILE A 272 32.64 8.88 -21.07
C ILE A 272 32.70 9.27 -22.54
N LEU A 273 32.72 10.58 -22.85
CA LEU A 273 32.88 11.05 -24.23
C LEU A 273 34.23 10.66 -24.81
N ARG A 274 35.30 10.70 -23.97
CA ARG A 274 36.61 10.25 -24.35
C ARG A 274 36.65 8.74 -24.59
N THR A 275 36.13 7.97 -23.63
CA THR A 275 36.01 6.51 -23.79
C THR A 275 35.08 6.14 -24.94
N LYS A 276 34.02 6.90 -25.20
CA LYS A 276 33.15 6.70 -26.38
C LYS A 276 33.94 6.90 -27.68
N GLN A 277 34.81 7.91 -27.77
CA GLN A 277 35.67 8.09 -28.96
C GLN A 277 36.63 6.90 -29.14
N GLU A 278 37.20 6.41 -28.02
CA GLU A 278 38.04 5.21 -28.04
C GLU A 278 37.25 3.94 -28.41
N LEU A 279 36.02 3.81 -27.89
CA LEU A 279 35.09 2.72 -28.25
C LEU A 279 34.59 2.82 -29.70
N ASP A 280 34.32 4.01 -30.23
CA ASP A 280 33.92 4.20 -31.62
C ASP A 280 35.00 3.74 -32.58
N ILE A 281 36.27 3.92 -32.22
CA ILE A 281 37.43 3.39 -32.94
C ILE A 281 37.43 1.83 -32.84
N GLU A 282 37.13 1.29 -31.65
CA GLU A 282 37.11 -0.15 -31.41
C GLU A 282 35.88 -0.83 -32.10
N ILE A 283 34.73 -0.14 -32.12
CA ILE A 283 33.50 -0.57 -32.84
C ILE A 283 33.75 -0.58 -34.36
N GLN A 284 34.51 0.36 -34.90
CA GLN A 284 34.87 0.29 -36.30
C GLN A 284 35.78 -0.93 -36.63
N MET A 285 36.56 -1.38 -35.65
CA MET A 285 37.33 -2.64 -35.78
C MET A 285 36.46 -3.90 -35.61
N LYS A 286 35.37 -3.81 -34.87
CA LYS A 286 34.47 -4.95 -34.60
C LYS A 286 33.26 -5.05 -35.54
N LYS A 287 33.20 -4.31 -36.65
CA LYS A 287 32.12 -4.45 -37.66
C LYS A 287 31.98 -5.85 -38.22
N ALA A 288 33.02 -6.70 -38.01
CA ALA A 288 32.94 -8.13 -38.38
C ALA A 288 31.89 -8.96 -37.55
N ASN A 289 31.46 -8.45 -36.37
CA ASN A 289 30.50 -9.17 -35.52
C ASN A 289 29.01 -8.86 -35.82
N ILE A 290 28.74 -8.03 -36.83
CA ILE A 290 27.35 -7.69 -37.25
C ILE A 290 26.57 -8.91 -37.73
N GLU A 291 27.24 -9.92 -38.29
CA GLU A 291 26.59 -11.14 -38.72
C GLU A 291 26.02 -11.95 -37.55
N GLU A 292 26.65 -11.89 -36.41
CA GLU A 292 26.17 -12.63 -35.22
C GLU A 292 24.91 -11.99 -34.62
N ILE A 293 24.88 -10.67 -34.55
CA ILE A 293 23.70 -9.91 -34.08
C ILE A 293 22.52 -10.11 -35.02
N THR A 294 22.79 -10.19 -36.33
CA THR A 294 21.71 -10.46 -37.33
C THR A 294 21.13 -11.86 -37.17
N LYS A 295 22.00 -12.83 -36.83
CA LYS A 295 21.55 -14.21 -36.54
C LYS A 295 20.69 -14.26 -35.27
N ILE A 296 21.10 -13.53 -34.23
CA ILE A 296 20.35 -13.45 -32.97
C ILE A 296 18.99 -12.76 -33.18
N LYS A 297 18.95 -11.65 -33.91
CA LYS A 297 17.68 -10.98 -34.25
C LYS A 297 16.74 -11.88 -35.04
N LYS A 298 17.27 -12.67 -35.98
CA LYS A 298 16.47 -13.62 -36.74
C LYS A 298 15.90 -14.70 -35.80
N LYS A 299 16.73 -15.24 -34.92
CA LYS A 299 16.30 -16.25 -33.97
C LYS A 299 15.27 -15.72 -32.95
N ASN A 300 15.44 -14.48 -32.49
CA ASN A 300 14.46 -13.83 -31.62
C ASN A 300 13.13 -13.56 -32.30
N LYS A 301 13.14 -13.23 -33.60
CA LYS A 301 11.91 -13.12 -34.39
C LYS A 301 11.18 -14.47 -34.49
N GLU A 302 11.93 -15.54 -34.80
CA GLU A 302 11.39 -16.90 -34.85
C GLU A 302 10.77 -17.33 -33.49
N LEU A 303 11.44 -17.00 -32.39
CA LEU A 303 10.94 -17.27 -31.04
C LEU A 303 9.69 -16.43 -30.67
N ARG A 304 9.59 -15.19 -31.13
CA ARG A 304 8.38 -14.36 -30.94
C ARG A 304 7.18 -14.92 -31.71
N GLU A 305 7.41 -15.40 -32.91
CA GLU A 305 6.37 -16.06 -33.73
C GLU A 305 5.90 -17.36 -33.05
N GLU A 306 6.83 -18.13 -32.49
CA GLU A 306 6.54 -19.35 -31.74
C GLU A 306 5.75 -19.06 -30.46
N ASN A 307 6.13 -18.04 -29.70
CA ASN A 307 5.42 -17.60 -28.51
C ASN A 307 4.00 -17.09 -28.81
N THR A 308 3.84 -16.38 -29.93
CA THR A 308 2.52 -15.92 -30.37
C THR A 308 1.62 -17.09 -30.75
N PHE A 309 2.19 -18.10 -31.44
CA PHE A 309 1.50 -19.34 -31.75
C PHE A 309 1.11 -20.09 -30.47
N LEU A 310 2.02 -20.20 -29.49
CA LEU A 310 1.76 -20.83 -28.21
C LEU A 310 0.67 -20.09 -27.41
N LYS A 311 0.69 -18.76 -27.39
CA LYS A 311 -0.36 -17.95 -26.75
C LYS A 311 -1.74 -18.19 -27.38
N LYS A 312 -1.82 -18.27 -28.72
CA LYS A 312 -3.07 -18.62 -29.42
C LYS A 312 -3.53 -20.04 -29.11
N SER A 313 -2.60 -20.99 -29.06
CA SER A 313 -2.91 -22.38 -28.72
C SER A 313 -3.40 -22.53 -27.26
N ILE A 314 -2.84 -21.76 -26.34
CA ILE A 314 -3.29 -21.71 -24.94
C ILE A 314 -4.71 -21.13 -24.85
N ASN A 315 -5.03 -20.07 -25.58
CA ASN A 315 -6.37 -19.49 -25.60
C ASN A 315 -7.41 -20.47 -26.17
N ILE A 316 -7.08 -21.15 -27.27
CA ILE A 316 -7.97 -22.18 -27.87
C ILE A 316 -8.18 -23.35 -26.88
N LEU A 317 -7.14 -23.76 -26.19
CA LEU A 317 -7.23 -24.74 -25.11
C LEU A 317 -8.12 -24.27 -23.97
N GLN A 318 -7.97 -23.04 -23.55
CA GLN A 318 -8.77 -22.41 -22.52
C GLN A 318 -10.26 -22.38 -22.90
N GLU A 319 -10.55 -22.00 -24.13
CA GLU A 319 -11.93 -22.01 -24.69
C GLU A 319 -12.48 -23.43 -24.77
N SER A 320 -11.67 -24.39 -25.25
CA SER A 320 -12.06 -25.80 -25.32
C SER A 320 -12.34 -26.40 -23.95
N ILE A 321 -11.62 -25.99 -22.94
CA ILE A 321 -11.81 -26.44 -21.57
C ILE A 321 -13.05 -25.79 -20.96
N ASN A 322 -13.27 -24.50 -21.19
CA ASN A 322 -14.48 -23.83 -20.73
C ASN A 322 -15.73 -24.45 -21.39
N LEU A 323 -15.62 -24.84 -22.66
CA LEU A 323 -16.67 -25.54 -23.35
C LEU A 323 -16.87 -26.95 -22.77
N ALA A 324 -15.80 -27.69 -22.52
CA ALA A 324 -15.85 -29.01 -21.86
C ALA A 324 -16.43 -28.90 -20.45
N GLU A 325 -16.06 -27.89 -19.65
CA GLU A 325 -16.66 -27.63 -18.34
C GLU A 325 -18.17 -27.32 -18.43
N SER A 326 -18.57 -26.55 -19.44
CA SER A 326 -19.98 -26.23 -19.69
C SER A 326 -20.77 -27.50 -20.07
N CYS A 327 -20.24 -28.31 -20.97
CA CYS A 327 -20.82 -29.59 -21.33
C CYS A 327 -20.80 -30.58 -20.17
N PHE A 328 -19.78 -30.56 -19.36
CA PHE A 328 -19.61 -31.40 -18.18
C PHE A 328 -20.58 -31.06 -17.06
N LYS A 329 -20.87 -29.79 -16.79
CA LYS A 329 -21.92 -29.38 -15.84
C LYS A 329 -23.27 -29.96 -16.17
N THR A 330 -23.54 -30.15 -17.45
CA THR A 330 -24.80 -30.71 -17.95
C THR A 330 -24.83 -32.26 -17.85
N TYR A 331 -23.68 -32.90 -17.94
CA TYR A 331 -23.54 -34.37 -17.98
C TYR A 331 -23.13 -35.03 -16.67
N LEU A 332 -22.58 -34.23 -15.73
CA LEU A 332 -21.90 -34.71 -14.49
C LEU A 332 -22.82 -35.28 -13.42
N LEU A 333 -24.10 -35.29 -13.61
CA LEU A 333 -25.02 -35.93 -12.64
C LEU A 333 -24.99 -37.47 -12.67
N LYS A 334 -24.34 -38.09 -13.64
CA LYS A 334 -24.39 -39.57 -13.78
C LYS A 334 -23.05 -40.32 -13.82
N ASN A 335 -21.88 -39.74 -14.18
CA ASN A 335 -20.61 -40.50 -14.27
C ASN A 335 -19.36 -39.63 -14.13
N LYS A 336 -19.07 -39.16 -12.95
CA LYS A 336 -18.06 -38.11 -12.71
C LYS A 336 -16.58 -38.51 -12.97
N GLU A 337 -16.19 -39.73 -12.69
CA GLU A 337 -14.75 -40.11 -12.62
C GLU A 337 -14.14 -40.54 -13.96
N ASN A 338 -14.90 -41.23 -14.78
CA ASN A 338 -14.35 -41.87 -15.96
C ASN A 338 -14.03 -40.88 -17.10
N LEU A 339 -14.87 -39.90 -17.33
CA LEU A 339 -14.68 -38.91 -18.40
C LEU A 339 -13.56 -37.93 -18.14
N TRP A 340 -13.33 -37.60 -16.88
CA TRP A 340 -12.25 -36.71 -16.48
C TRP A 340 -10.87 -37.37 -16.64
N ASN A 341 -10.79 -38.66 -16.35
CA ASN A 341 -9.55 -39.42 -16.55
C ASN A 341 -9.21 -39.59 -18.04
N ILE A 342 -10.20 -39.81 -18.87
CA ILE A 342 -10.02 -39.85 -20.35
C ILE A 342 -9.56 -38.49 -20.90
N PHE A 343 -10.12 -37.41 -20.42
CA PHE A 343 -9.73 -36.06 -20.82
C PHE A 343 -8.29 -35.72 -20.38
N LYS A 344 -7.91 -36.07 -19.17
CA LYS A 344 -6.52 -35.95 -18.66
C LYS A 344 -5.54 -36.74 -19.52
N GLN A 345 -5.89 -37.94 -19.87
CA GLN A 345 -5.05 -38.81 -20.69
C GLN A 345 -4.85 -38.19 -22.10
N LYS A 346 -5.90 -37.71 -22.74
CA LYS A 346 -5.81 -37.06 -24.07
C LYS A 346 -5.02 -35.75 -24.04
N LEU A 347 -5.16 -34.93 -22.99
CA LEU A 347 -4.34 -33.73 -22.82
C LEU A 347 -2.85 -34.09 -22.68
N SER A 348 -2.54 -35.11 -21.90
CA SER A 348 -1.17 -35.59 -21.72
C SER A 348 -0.58 -36.10 -23.02
N GLU A 349 -1.36 -36.83 -23.84
CA GLU A 349 -0.96 -37.32 -25.16
C GLU A 349 -0.71 -36.20 -26.17
N THR A 350 -1.52 -35.11 -26.10
CA THR A 350 -1.45 -34.01 -27.07
C THR A 350 -0.33 -33.01 -26.78
N PHE A 351 -0.06 -32.74 -25.50
CA PHE A 351 0.84 -31.65 -25.10
C PHE A 351 2.11 -32.11 -24.37
N GLY A 352 2.26 -33.41 -24.13
CA GLY A 352 3.35 -34.00 -23.35
C GLY A 352 3.20 -33.81 -21.85
N SER A 353 3.77 -34.73 -21.07
CA SER A 353 3.55 -34.85 -19.63
C SER A 353 3.85 -33.58 -18.83
N LYS A 354 4.96 -32.89 -19.12
CA LYS A 354 5.34 -31.66 -18.41
C LYS A 354 4.36 -30.49 -18.60
N LYS A 355 3.82 -30.31 -19.81
CA LYS A 355 2.82 -29.28 -20.09
C LYS A 355 1.47 -29.62 -19.48
N TYR A 356 1.12 -30.89 -19.46
CA TYR A 356 -0.07 -31.40 -18.83
C TYR A 356 -0.03 -31.25 -17.30
N GLU A 357 1.09 -31.57 -16.67
CA GLU A 357 1.29 -31.38 -15.23
C GLU A 357 1.16 -29.93 -14.84
N ARG A 358 1.81 -29.02 -15.57
CA ARG A 358 1.72 -27.57 -15.34
C ARG A 358 0.29 -27.06 -15.50
N TYR A 359 -0.41 -27.52 -16.52
CA TYR A 359 -1.80 -27.18 -16.76
C TYR A 359 -2.72 -27.71 -15.65
N ASN A 360 -2.51 -28.94 -15.21
CA ASN A 360 -3.28 -29.58 -14.16
C ASN A 360 -3.10 -28.85 -12.82
N ILE A 361 -1.89 -28.40 -12.51
CA ILE A 361 -1.58 -27.58 -11.32
C ILE A 361 -2.36 -26.28 -11.35
N ILE A 362 -2.41 -25.61 -12.49
CA ILE A 362 -3.06 -24.31 -12.63
C ILE A 362 -4.59 -24.39 -12.51
N ARG A 363 -5.19 -25.45 -13.00
CA ARG A 363 -6.65 -25.46 -13.25
C ARG A 363 -7.47 -26.37 -12.34
N HIS A 364 -6.96 -27.53 -11.98
CA HIS A 364 -7.77 -28.57 -11.37
C HIS A 364 -7.10 -29.30 -10.21
N ASP A 365 -5.91 -28.90 -9.83
CA ASP A 365 -5.25 -29.54 -8.72
C ASP A 365 -5.96 -29.19 -7.41
N THR A 366 -6.49 -30.20 -6.76
CA THR A 366 -7.12 -30.05 -5.43
C THR A 366 -6.13 -29.41 -4.46
N GLU A 367 -4.85 -29.80 -4.55
CA GLU A 367 -3.76 -29.24 -3.74
C GLU A 367 -3.54 -27.76 -4.05
N LEU A 368 -3.63 -27.32 -5.32
CA LEU A 368 -3.52 -25.91 -5.67
C LEU A 368 -4.73 -25.12 -5.16
N ASN A 369 -5.94 -25.67 -5.27
CA ASN A 369 -7.14 -25.04 -4.74
C ASN A 369 -7.09 -24.94 -3.22
N GLU A 370 -6.54 -25.97 -2.55
CA GLU A 370 -6.28 -25.93 -1.10
C GLU A 370 -5.21 -24.88 -0.75
N LYS A 371 -4.13 -24.81 -1.53
CA LYS A 371 -3.10 -23.76 -1.38
C LYS A 371 -3.65 -22.37 -1.63
N LEU A 372 -4.51 -22.19 -2.64
CA LEU A 372 -5.21 -20.94 -2.91
C LEU A 372 -6.11 -20.53 -1.75
N ALA A 373 -6.92 -21.47 -1.27
CA ALA A 373 -7.80 -21.24 -0.12
C ALA A 373 -7.01 -20.99 1.18
N GLN A 374 -5.88 -21.68 1.36
CA GLN A 374 -4.99 -21.43 2.49
C GLN A 374 -4.31 -20.06 2.39
N HIS A 375 -3.80 -19.71 1.21
CA HIS A 375 -3.24 -18.38 0.98
C HIS A 375 -4.26 -17.27 1.21
N GLU A 376 -5.50 -17.47 0.77
CA GLU A 376 -6.58 -16.52 1.01
C GLU A 376 -6.87 -16.37 2.51
N ARG A 377 -6.90 -17.46 3.26
CA ARG A 377 -7.02 -17.44 4.72
C ARG A 377 -5.85 -16.69 5.36
N ASP A 378 -4.62 -17.07 5.01
CA ASP A 378 -3.39 -16.46 5.53
C ASP A 378 -3.34 -14.96 5.21
N TYR A 379 -3.79 -14.58 4.00
CA TYR A 379 -3.88 -13.19 3.56
C TYR A 379 -4.91 -12.40 4.37
N LEU A 380 -6.09 -12.99 4.60
CA LEU A 380 -7.16 -12.37 5.38
C LEU A 380 -6.81 -12.27 6.88
N GLU A 381 -6.08 -13.25 7.40
CA GLU A 381 -5.63 -13.27 8.80
C GLU A 381 -4.41 -12.38 9.04
N GLY A 382 -3.70 -11.99 7.99
CA GLY A 382 -2.51 -11.16 8.07
C GLY A 382 -1.27 -11.89 8.58
N GLU A 383 -1.35 -13.22 8.64
CA GLU A 383 -0.25 -14.08 9.11
C GLU A 383 0.81 -14.29 8.04
N ARG A 384 0.49 -14.05 6.78
CA ARG A 384 1.39 -14.27 5.67
C ARG A 384 1.94 -12.96 5.10
N ARG A 385 3.26 -12.91 5.04
CA ARG A 385 3.96 -11.90 4.25
C ARG A 385 3.87 -12.33 2.79
N ASP A 386 3.12 -11.60 2.00
CA ASP A 386 2.92 -11.75 0.56
C ASP A 386 3.71 -12.86 -0.16
N PRO A 387 3.12 -13.94 -0.59
CA PRO A 387 3.47 -14.48 -1.87
C PRO A 387 2.75 -13.67 -2.95
N PRO A 388 3.46 -13.20 -3.98
CA PRO A 388 2.80 -12.60 -5.12
C PRO A 388 1.79 -13.61 -5.72
N PRO A 389 0.73 -13.13 -6.37
CA PRO A 389 -0.28 -14.00 -7.00
C PRO A 389 0.28 -15.09 -7.91
N THR A 390 1.48 -14.86 -8.46
CA THR A 390 2.22 -15.82 -9.27
C THR A 390 2.60 -17.10 -8.53
N GLN A 391 2.82 -17.04 -7.20
CA GLN A 391 3.09 -18.26 -6.41
C GLN A 391 1.86 -19.14 -6.25
N LEU A 392 0.66 -18.57 -6.31
CA LEU A 392 -0.60 -19.31 -6.27
C LEU A 392 -0.82 -20.18 -7.51
N PHE A 393 -0.16 -19.82 -8.62
CA PHE A 393 -0.20 -20.56 -9.87
C PHE A 393 1.02 -21.46 -10.09
N GLY A 394 1.79 -21.72 -9.02
CA GLY A 394 2.97 -22.56 -9.09
C GLY A 394 4.21 -21.87 -9.65
N TYR A 395 4.18 -20.52 -9.78
CA TYR A 395 5.37 -19.76 -10.12
C TYR A 395 6.13 -19.41 -8.84
N ASP A 396 7.36 -19.86 -8.75
CA ASP A 396 8.27 -19.37 -7.71
C ASP A 396 8.74 -17.98 -8.12
N ALA A 397 8.36 -16.96 -7.36
CA ALA A 397 8.75 -15.57 -7.62
C ALA A 397 10.28 -15.35 -7.62
N LYS A 398 11.04 -16.36 -7.16
CA LYS A 398 12.52 -16.32 -7.21
C LYS A 398 13.10 -16.95 -8.47
N THR A 399 12.32 -17.77 -9.19
CA THR A 399 12.75 -18.49 -10.39
C THR A 399 12.13 -17.96 -11.68
N ASP A 400 10.98 -17.26 -11.57
CA ASP A 400 10.45 -16.54 -12.71
C ASP A 400 11.29 -15.27 -12.85
N ASN A 401 12.25 -15.37 -13.74
CA ASN A 401 13.20 -14.34 -14.08
C ASN A 401 12.53 -12.97 -14.08
N GLU A 402 12.97 -12.08 -13.20
CA GLU A 402 12.76 -10.64 -13.35
C GLU A 402 13.04 -10.18 -14.81
N SER A 403 13.83 -10.99 -15.57
CA SER A 403 14.08 -10.79 -17.00
C SER A 403 12.85 -10.90 -17.90
N ASP A 404 11.84 -11.73 -17.59
CA ASP A 404 10.67 -11.86 -18.46
C ASP A 404 9.67 -10.71 -18.25
N PHE A 405 9.61 -10.15 -17.03
CA PHE A 405 8.83 -8.95 -16.75
C PHE A 405 9.54 -7.67 -17.25
N HIS A 406 10.87 -7.64 -17.17
CA HIS A 406 11.68 -6.52 -17.66
C HIS A 406 11.72 -6.47 -19.20
N CYS A 407 11.63 -7.61 -19.88
CA CYS A 407 11.58 -7.66 -21.34
C CYS A 407 10.25 -7.14 -21.93
N GLU A 408 9.13 -7.25 -21.21
CA GLU A 408 7.87 -6.68 -21.69
C GLU A 408 7.79 -5.16 -21.47
N GLU A 409 8.34 -4.64 -20.38
CA GLU A 409 8.43 -3.17 -20.16
C GLU A 409 9.43 -2.50 -21.11
N LEU A 410 10.58 -3.12 -21.36
CA LEU A 410 11.58 -2.59 -22.29
C LEU A 410 11.13 -2.64 -23.77
N THR A 411 10.18 -3.51 -24.13
CA THR A 411 9.63 -3.54 -25.48
C THR A 411 8.55 -2.51 -25.72
N ILE A 412 7.89 -2.03 -24.66
CA ILE A 412 6.89 -0.94 -24.76
C ILE A 412 7.57 0.42 -24.90
N GLU A 413 8.70 0.63 -24.20
CA GLU A 413 9.45 1.89 -24.32
C GLU A 413 10.18 2.06 -25.67
N ASN A 414 10.51 0.95 -26.35
CA ASN A 414 11.20 1.02 -27.67
C ASN A 414 10.25 1.09 -28.88
N GLU A 415 8.93 0.93 -28.67
CA GLU A 415 7.95 1.12 -29.75
C GLU A 415 7.37 2.56 -29.81
N ASN A 416 7.72 3.41 -28.82
CA ASN A 416 7.28 4.81 -28.76
C ASN A 416 8.43 5.83 -28.98
N LEU A 417 9.56 5.39 -29.49
CA LEU A 417 10.63 6.19 -30.07
C LEU A 417 10.89 5.74 -31.53
#